data_853e0a59d07ece28d97859303be306de
#
_entry.id   853e0a59d07ece28d97859303be306de
#
_cell.length_a   1.000
_cell.length_b   1.000
_cell.length_c   1.000
_cell.angle_alpha   90.00
_cell.angle_beta   90.00
_cell.angle_gamma   90.00
#
_symmetry.space_group_name_H-M   'P 1'
#
loop_
_entity.id
_entity.type
_entity.pdbx_description
1 polymer ?
#
loop_
_entity_poly.entity_id
_entity_poly.type
_entity_poly.pdbx_seq_one_letter_code
_entity_poly.pdbx_strand_id
1 'polypeptide(L)'
;MFPFDDKEMRTNYIVGFAHSCMQAGMPNTTSKITRGYITITAPDTKYPFQPIKTFIREVISSLGWKRYRWFVKVIAKGGDNLEAILRKQKRKYVIVQLLAISEPYQHQDYMRQLMDFALQTAKSYDLPLVIETDEKLKCDKYGHFGVKLVNKRDFGDDRYGYGMICEN
;
A
#
# COMPACT_ATOMS: atom_id res chain seq x y z
N MET A 1 3.35 -8.84 5.92
CA MET A 1 2.88 -8.80 7.32
C MET A 1 3.76 -7.86 8.09
N PHE A 2 3.11 -6.95 8.81
CA PHE A 2 3.83 -6.11 9.74
C PHE A 2 4.48 -6.99 10.80
N PRO A 3 5.68 -6.67 11.27
CA PRO A 3 6.36 -7.45 12.28
C PRO A 3 5.72 -7.32 13.68
N PHE A 4 4.43 -7.00 13.72
CA PHE A 4 3.66 -6.82 14.94
C PHE A 4 2.63 -7.94 15.05
N ASP A 5 2.84 -8.84 15.99
CA ASP A 5 1.84 -9.82 16.39
C ASP A 5 0.70 -9.16 17.17
N ASP A 6 0.93 -7.94 17.66
CA ASP A 6 -0.02 -7.14 18.41
C ASP A 6 -1.02 -6.44 17.47
N LYS A 7 -2.31 -6.79 17.63
CA LYS A 7 -3.42 -6.26 16.86
C LYS A 7 -3.54 -4.72 17.01
N GLU A 8 -3.33 -4.20 18.20
CA GLU A 8 -3.42 -2.78 18.49
C GLU A 8 -2.34 -1.99 17.76
N MET A 9 -1.10 -2.49 17.78
CA MET A 9 0.00 -1.87 17.03
C MET A 9 -0.23 -1.87 15.54
N ARG A 10 -0.74 -2.97 14.96
CA ARG A 10 -1.11 -3.01 13.53
C ARG A 10 -2.18 -1.99 13.21
N THR A 11 -3.21 -1.91 14.06
CA THR A 11 -4.29 -0.93 13.89
C THR A 11 -3.75 0.50 13.92
N ASN A 12 -2.94 0.84 14.92
CA ASN A 12 -2.36 2.18 15.06
C ASN A 12 -1.46 2.54 13.86
N TYR A 13 -0.67 1.58 13.36
CA TYR A 13 0.14 1.79 12.15
C TYR A 13 -0.74 2.08 10.92
N ILE A 14 -1.78 1.28 10.69
CA ILE A 14 -2.68 1.44 9.54
C ILE A 14 -3.46 2.76 9.65
N VAL A 15 -3.95 3.10 10.84
CA VAL A 15 -4.67 4.36 11.09
C VAL A 15 -3.76 5.56 10.87
N GLY A 16 -2.53 5.53 11.37
CA GLY A 16 -1.55 6.59 11.15
C GLY A 16 -1.21 6.76 9.66
N PHE A 17 -1.07 5.65 8.93
CA PHE A 17 -0.85 5.70 7.49
C PHE A 17 -2.07 6.27 6.74
N ALA A 18 -3.28 5.79 7.05
CA ALA A 18 -4.51 6.30 6.46
C ALA A 18 -4.68 7.81 6.73
N HIS A 19 -4.42 8.23 7.97
CA HIS A 19 -4.48 9.64 8.36
C HIS A 19 -3.49 10.50 7.57
N SER A 20 -2.25 10.02 7.38
CA SER A 20 -1.27 10.73 6.56
C SER A 20 -1.70 10.87 5.10
N CYS A 21 -2.31 9.82 4.53
CA CYS A 21 -2.86 9.86 3.18
C CYS A 21 -4.03 10.86 3.05
N MET A 22 -4.91 10.91 4.06
CA MET A 22 -6.03 11.87 4.11
C MET A 22 -5.53 13.32 4.20
N GLN A 23 -4.53 13.58 5.03
CA GLN A 23 -3.90 14.91 5.12
C GLN A 23 -3.21 15.33 3.81
N ALA A 24 -2.74 14.37 3.03
CA ALA A 24 -2.19 14.62 1.71
C ALA A 24 -3.25 14.86 0.63
N GLY A 25 -4.55 14.74 0.96
CA GLY A 25 -5.64 14.89 -0.01
C GLY A 25 -5.72 13.79 -1.06
N MET A 26 -5.21 12.60 -0.74
CA MET A 26 -5.06 11.49 -1.70
C MET A 26 -6.22 10.46 -1.76
N PRO A 27 -7.11 10.33 -0.76
CA PRO A 27 -8.10 9.27 -0.79
C PRO A 27 -9.20 9.52 -1.81
N ASN A 28 -9.50 8.48 -2.60
CA ASN A 28 -10.68 8.41 -3.44
C ASN A 28 -11.69 7.43 -2.81
N THR A 29 -12.95 7.77 -2.79
CA THR A 29 -14.01 6.95 -2.19
C THR A 29 -14.99 6.46 -3.25
N THR A 30 -15.66 5.32 -2.96
CA THR A 30 -16.66 4.74 -3.86
C THR A 30 -17.98 5.50 -3.90
N SER A 31 -18.27 6.33 -2.88
CA SER A 31 -19.53 7.07 -2.77
C SER A 31 -19.46 8.16 -1.69
N LYS A 32 -20.52 9.00 -1.57
CA LYS A 32 -20.68 9.95 -0.46
C LYS A 32 -20.69 9.28 0.92
N ILE A 33 -21.14 8.03 1.01
CA ILE A 33 -21.00 7.18 2.20
C ILE A 33 -19.74 6.34 1.96
N THR A 34 -18.71 6.51 2.78
CA THR A 34 -17.43 5.83 2.64
C THR A 34 -17.59 4.34 2.90
N ARG A 35 -17.79 3.56 1.85
CA ARG A 35 -17.88 2.09 1.88
C ARG A 35 -16.53 1.44 1.65
N GLY A 36 -15.69 2.11 0.88
CA GLY A 36 -14.30 1.78 0.63
C GLY A 36 -13.54 2.99 0.15
N TYR A 37 -12.24 2.97 0.31
CA TYR A 37 -11.35 4.01 -0.18
C TYR A 37 -10.07 3.42 -0.75
N ILE A 38 -9.50 4.14 -1.70
CA ILE A 38 -8.24 3.83 -2.34
C ILE A 38 -7.37 5.08 -2.37
N THR A 39 -6.09 4.90 -2.16
CA THR A 39 -5.09 5.95 -2.35
C THR A 39 -4.15 5.52 -3.46
N ILE A 40 -4.08 6.35 -4.50
CA ILE A 40 -3.24 6.12 -5.67
C ILE A 40 -2.24 7.25 -5.78
N THR A 41 -1.01 6.89 -6.12
CA THR A 41 0.06 7.85 -6.43
C THR A 41 0.50 7.67 -7.87
N ALA A 42 0.52 8.77 -8.63
CA ALA A 42 1.07 8.86 -9.98
C ALA A 42 2.40 9.64 -9.96
N PRO A 43 3.21 9.62 -11.03
CA PRO A 43 4.53 10.27 -11.05
C PRO A 43 4.51 11.79 -10.83
N ASP A 44 3.40 12.44 -11.13
CA ASP A 44 3.17 13.86 -10.94
C ASP A 44 2.57 14.22 -9.58
N THR A 45 2.19 13.20 -8.79
CA THR A 45 1.65 13.39 -7.45
C THR A 45 2.76 13.92 -6.53
N LYS A 46 2.62 15.16 -6.10
CA LYS A 46 3.52 15.75 -5.11
C LYS A 46 3.13 15.26 -3.72
N TYR A 47 3.98 14.45 -3.10
CA TYR A 47 3.86 14.14 -1.68
C TYR A 47 4.25 15.37 -0.83
N PRO A 48 3.32 15.99 -0.11
CA PRO A 48 3.71 17.03 0.82
C PRO A 48 4.55 16.42 1.94
N PHE A 49 5.60 17.12 2.37
CA PHE A 49 6.53 16.60 3.38
C PHE A 49 5.89 16.43 4.77
N GLN A 50 4.88 17.24 5.09
CA GLN A 50 4.20 17.22 6.39
C GLN A 50 3.50 15.87 6.72
N PRO A 51 2.71 15.24 5.83
CA PRO A 51 2.12 13.94 6.08
C PRO A 51 3.15 12.85 6.37
N ILE A 52 4.30 12.87 5.71
CA ILE A 52 5.38 11.89 5.95
C ILE A 52 5.94 12.06 7.37
N LYS A 53 6.19 13.30 7.81
CA LYS A 53 6.63 13.57 9.19
C LYS A 53 5.60 13.12 10.22
N THR A 54 4.33 13.42 9.97
CA THR A 54 3.21 13.03 10.84
C THR A 54 3.17 11.52 10.96
N PHE A 55 3.21 10.79 9.84
CA PHE A 55 3.23 9.34 9.82
C PHE A 55 4.40 8.75 10.62
N ILE A 56 5.64 9.22 10.38
CA ILE A 56 6.81 8.74 11.11
C ILE A 56 6.65 9.00 12.61
N ARG A 57 6.17 10.18 13.00
CA ARG A 57 5.93 10.53 14.41
C ARG A 57 4.88 9.61 15.05
N GLU A 58 3.77 9.37 14.37
CA GLU A 58 2.69 8.48 14.86
C GLU A 58 3.18 7.04 14.98
N VAL A 59 3.93 6.54 14.02
CA VAL A 59 4.53 5.21 14.08
C VAL A 59 5.52 5.09 15.25
N ILE A 60 6.40 6.07 15.44
CA ILE A 60 7.34 6.06 16.57
C ILE A 60 6.62 6.19 17.91
N SER A 61 5.57 7.01 17.98
CA SER A 61 4.76 7.19 19.19
C SER A 61 4.04 5.91 19.59
N SER A 62 3.48 5.18 18.62
CA SER A 62 2.74 3.95 18.88
C SER A 62 3.65 2.73 19.14
N LEU A 63 4.79 2.64 18.48
CA LEU A 63 5.70 1.49 18.59
C LEU A 63 6.80 1.67 19.63
N GLY A 64 7.17 2.90 19.93
CA GLY A 64 8.39 3.24 20.63
C GLY A 64 9.65 3.07 19.77
N TRP A 65 10.70 3.84 20.11
CA TRP A 65 11.92 3.94 19.29
C TRP A 65 12.65 2.61 19.07
N LYS A 66 12.70 1.72 20.08
CA LYS A 66 13.37 0.41 19.97
C LYS A 66 12.72 -0.49 18.94
N ARG A 67 11.38 -0.59 18.97
CA ARG A 67 10.59 -1.42 18.04
C ARG A 67 10.59 -0.82 16.63
N TYR A 68 10.52 0.51 16.49
CA TYR A 68 10.67 1.19 15.21
C TYR A 68 12.01 0.86 14.54
N ARG A 69 13.12 0.95 15.27
CA ARG A 69 14.45 0.58 14.73
C ARG A 69 14.55 -0.89 14.33
N TRP A 70 13.96 -1.76 15.13
CA TRP A 70 13.88 -3.18 14.77
C TRP A 70 13.05 -3.39 13.51
N PHE A 71 11.88 -2.76 13.39
CA PHE A 71 11.02 -2.77 12.21
C PHE A 71 11.77 -2.35 10.93
N VAL A 72 12.47 -1.22 10.98
CA VAL A 72 13.28 -0.74 9.83
C VAL A 72 14.35 -1.78 9.45
N LYS A 73 15.01 -2.41 10.44
CA LYS A 73 16.00 -3.46 10.17
C LYS A 73 15.38 -4.71 9.51
N VAL A 74 14.21 -5.14 9.97
CA VAL A 74 13.51 -6.30 9.40
C VAL A 74 13.11 -6.01 7.95
N ILE A 75 12.54 -4.85 7.67
CA ILE A 75 12.18 -4.45 6.30
C ILE A 75 13.42 -4.38 5.39
N ALA A 76 14.54 -3.86 5.91
CA ALA A 76 15.78 -3.78 5.15
C ALA A 76 16.36 -5.16 4.78
N LYS A 77 16.13 -6.21 5.58
CA LYS A 77 16.56 -7.58 5.27
C LYS A 77 15.92 -8.15 4.00
N GLY A 78 14.66 -7.78 3.73
CA GLY A 78 13.94 -8.27 2.57
C GLY A 78 14.43 -7.73 1.23
N GLY A 79 15.42 -6.83 1.23
CA GLY A 79 15.92 -6.18 0.02
C GLY A 79 14.96 -5.13 -0.56
N ASP A 80 15.18 -4.78 -1.81
CA ASP A 80 14.41 -3.76 -2.49
C ASP A 80 12.94 -4.20 -2.70
N ASN A 81 12.02 -3.31 -2.41
CA ASN A 81 10.64 -3.49 -2.84
C ASN A 81 10.48 -3.15 -4.33
N LEU A 82 9.33 -3.50 -4.92
CA LEU A 82 9.10 -3.30 -6.35
C LEU A 82 9.22 -1.82 -6.74
N GLU A 83 8.73 -0.93 -5.90
CA GLU A 83 8.85 0.51 -6.09
C GLU A 83 10.32 0.95 -6.16
N ALA A 84 11.18 0.45 -5.26
CA ALA A 84 12.61 0.76 -5.27
C ALA A 84 13.31 0.21 -6.53
N ILE A 85 12.92 -0.99 -6.98
CA ILE A 85 13.44 -1.62 -8.21
C ILE A 85 13.09 -0.75 -9.43
N LEU A 86 11.81 -0.38 -9.58
CA LEU A 86 11.35 0.43 -10.71
C LEU A 86 12.01 1.83 -10.71
N ARG A 87 12.18 2.41 -9.52
CA ARG A 87 12.88 3.70 -9.36
C ARG A 87 14.35 3.63 -9.79
N LYS A 88 15.08 2.55 -9.43
CA LYS A 88 16.45 2.31 -9.89
C LYS A 88 16.51 2.15 -11.41
N GLN A 89 15.50 1.55 -12.02
CA GLN A 89 15.35 1.42 -13.47
C GLN A 89 14.87 2.71 -14.15
N LYS A 90 14.61 3.79 -13.40
CA LYS A 90 14.01 5.05 -13.87
C LYS A 90 12.67 4.84 -14.58
N ARG A 91 11.96 3.77 -14.26
CA ARG A 91 10.67 3.43 -14.81
C ARG A 91 9.56 4.12 -14.01
N LYS A 92 8.70 4.85 -14.71
CA LYS A 92 7.51 5.48 -14.10
C LYS A 92 6.42 4.44 -13.88
N TYR A 93 5.57 4.66 -12.90
CA TYR A 93 4.47 3.78 -12.53
C TYR A 93 3.39 4.55 -11.77
N VAL A 94 2.20 3.98 -11.72
CA VAL A 94 1.12 4.35 -10.81
C VAL A 94 1.07 3.31 -9.70
N ILE A 95 0.97 3.70 -8.45
CA ILE A 95 0.96 2.76 -7.32
C ILE A 95 -0.26 2.94 -6.44
N VAL A 96 -0.88 1.82 -6.05
CA VAL A 96 -1.89 1.78 -4.99
C VAL A 96 -1.18 1.73 -3.65
N GLN A 97 -1.28 2.82 -2.90
CA GLN A 97 -0.67 2.94 -1.56
C GLN A 97 -1.53 2.29 -0.49
N LEU A 98 -2.84 2.40 -0.63
CA LEU A 98 -3.80 1.85 0.32
C LEU A 98 -5.10 1.53 -0.41
N LEU A 99 -5.66 0.37 -0.10
CA LEU A 99 -7.00 -0.03 -0.50
C LEU A 99 -7.68 -0.65 0.72
N ALA A 100 -8.82 -0.11 1.12
CA ALA A 100 -9.59 -0.61 2.24
C ALA A 100 -11.09 -0.57 1.95
N ILE A 101 -11.79 -1.56 2.45
CA ILE A 101 -13.26 -1.67 2.37
C ILE A 101 -13.77 -1.87 3.79
N SER A 102 -14.73 -1.05 4.19
CA SER A 102 -15.36 -1.16 5.50
C SER A 102 -16.04 -2.52 5.66
N GLU A 103 -15.88 -3.14 6.81
CA GLU A 103 -16.30 -4.52 7.09
C GLU A 103 -17.74 -4.84 6.64
N PRO A 104 -18.77 -4.00 6.89
CA PRO A 104 -20.14 -4.28 6.48
C PRO A 104 -20.34 -4.31 4.95
N TYR A 105 -19.36 -3.81 4.18
CA TYR A 105 -19.42 -3.69 2.74
C TYR A 105 -18.45 -4.63 2.02
N GLN A 106 -17.75 -5.50 2.76
CA GLN A 106 -16.93 -6.53 2.14
C GLN A 106 -17.82 -7.55 1.39
N HIS A 107 -17.25 -8.19 0.38
CA HIS A 107 -17.96 -9.17 -0.48
C HIS A 107 -19.11 -8.60 -1.33
N GLN A 108 -19.13 -7.27 -1.57
CA GLN A 108 -20.17 -6.56 -2.31
C GLN A 108 -19.61 -5.78 -3.53
N ASP A 109 -18.65 -6.34 -4.24
CA ASP A 109 -18.01 -5.77 -5.45
C ASP A 109 -17.32 -4.40 -5.32
N TYR A 110 -17.24 -3.81 -4.11
CA TYR A 110 -16.53 -2.54 -3.93
C TYR A 110 -15.03 -2.65 -4.21
N MET A 111 -14.43 -3.81 -3.98
CA MET A 111 -13.04 -4.05 -4.36
C MET A 111 -12.86 -3.93 -5.88
N ARG A 112 -13.80 -4.48 -6.67
CA ARG A 112 -13.78 -4.38 -8.12
C ARG A 112 -13.84 -2.93 -8.56
N GLN A 113 -14.78 -2.14 -8.03
CA GLN A 113 -14.92 -0.72 -8.38
C GLN A 113 -13.62 0.06 -8.10
N LEU A 114 -12.97 -0.18 -6.95
CA LEU A 114 -11.72 0.48 -6.59
C LEU A 114 -10.55 0.02 -7.48
N MET A 115 -10.48 -1.27 -7.82
CA MET A 115 -9.45 -1.80 -8.71
C MET A 115 -9.63 -1.33 -10.15
N ASP A 116 -10.86 -1.29 -10.66
CA ASP A 116 -11.16 -0.75 -11.99
C ASP A 116 -10.76 0.73 -12.08
N PHE A 117 -11.05 1.51 -11.04
CA PHE A 117 -10.58 2.89 -10.94
C PHE A 117 -9.05 3.01 -10.97
N ALA A 118 -8.33 2.13 -10.23
CA ALA A 118 -6.87 2.12 -10.23
C ALA A 118 -6.28 1.77 -11.60
N LEU A 119 -6.84 0.73 -12.25
CA LEU A 119 -6.43 0.31 -13.60
C LEU A 119 -6.71 1.39 -14.65
N GLN A 120 -7.88 2.03 -14.60
CA GLN A 120 -8.20 3.15 -15.48
C GLN A 120 -7.28 4.35 -15.26
N THR A 121 -6.95 4.64 -14.01
CA THR A 121 -5.97 5.68 -13.67
C THR A 121 -4.61 5.36 -14.28
N ALA A 122 -4.08 4.16 -14.09
CA ALA A 122 -2.80 3.75 -14.67
C ALA A 122 -2.81 3.84 -16.19
N LYS A 123 -3.90 3.38 -16.83
CA LYS A 123 -4.10 3.47 -18.26
C LYS A 123 -4.15 4.91 -18.78
N SER A 124 -4.76 5.85 -18.04
CA SER A 124 -4.80 7.26 -18.44
C SER A 124 -3.43 7.93 -18.44
N TYR A 125 -2.48 7.40 -17.67
CA TYR A 125 -1.07 7.82 -17.65
C TYR A 125 -0.20 7.03 -18.64
N ASP A 126 -0.75 6.00 -19.29
CA ASP A 126 0.02 5.01 -20.08
C ASP A 126 1.18 4.40 -19.27
N LEU A 127 0.90 4.03 -18.02
CA LEU A 127 1.89 3.54 -17.05
C LEU A 127 1.38 2.26 -16.38
N PRO A 128 2.29 1.34 -15.98
CA PRO A 128 1.91 0.15 -15.24
C PRO A 128 1.33 0.51 -13.88
N LEU A 129 0.36 -0.32 -13.41
CA LEU A 129 -0.15 -0.28 -12.05
C LEU A 129 0.69 -1.17 -11.15
N VAL A 130 1.16 -0.63 -10.04
CA VAL A 130 1.93 -1.34 -9.01
C VAL A 130 1.09 -1.49 -7.75
N ILE A 131 1.14 -2.66 -7.13
CA ILE A 131 0.52 -2.94 -5.84
C ILE A 131 1.54 -3.68 -4.98
N GLU A 132 1.73 -3.25 -3.73
CA GLU A 132 2.50 -4.01 -2.74
C GLU A 132 1.58 -4.51 -1.63
N THR A 133 1.77 -5.76 -1.21
CA THR A 133 0.98 -6.38 -0.14
C THR A 133 1.85 -7.33 0.68
N ASP A 134 1.38 -7.64 1.88
CA ASP A 134 2.02 -8.54 2.83
C ASP A 134 1.34 -9.92 2.93
N GLU A 135 0.22 -10.12 2.25
CA GLU A 135 -0.56 -11.35 2.31
C GLU A 135 -0.67 -12.03 0.96
N LYS A 136 -0.33 -13.32 0.91
CA LYS A 136 -0.45 -14.13 -0.30
C LYS A 136 -1.89 -14.20 -0.82
N LEU A 137 -2.87 -14.27 0.10
CA LEU A 137 -4.29 -14.28 -0.28
C LEU A 137 -4.71 -13.01 -1.03
N LYS A 138 -4.13 -11.87 -0.69
CA LYS A 138 -4.35 -10.62 -1.42
C LYS A 138 -3.76 -10.66 -2.83
N CYS A 139 -2.59 -11.32 -2.99
CA CYS A 139 -2.01 -11.53 -4.33
C CYS A 139 -2.97 -12.28 -5.25
N ASP A 140 -3.59 -13.35 -4.74
CA ASP A 140 -4.53 -14.14 -5.53
C ASP A 140 -5.77 -13.31 -5.91
N LYS A 141 -6.28 -12.49 -4.99
CA LYS A 141 -7.37 -11.55 -5.27
C LYS A 141 -6.99 -10.52 -6.35
N TYR A 142 -5.81 -9.91 -6.25
CA TYR A 142 -5.33 -8.95 -7.26
C TYR A 142 -5.02 -9.62 -8.60
N GLY A 143 -4.62 -10.90 -8.60
CA GLY A 143 -4.43 -11.70 -9.80
C GLY A 143 -5.67 -11.78 -10.69
N HIS A 144 -6.89 -11.80 -10.12
CA HIS A 144 -8.14 -11.77 -10.86
C HIS A 144 -8.36 -10.45 -11.67
N PHE A 145 -7.61 -9.40 -11.35
CA PHE A 145 -7.61 -8.12 -12.09
C PHE A 145 -6.43 -8.02 -13.07
N GLY A 146 -5.72 -9.11 -13.32
CA GLY A 146 -4.57 -9.13 -14.24
C GLY A 146 -3.25 -8.62 -13.63
N VAL A 147 -3.21 -8.35 -12.31
CA VAL A 147 -2.00 -7.91 -11.63
C VAL A 147 -1.12 -9.11 -11.32
N LYS A 148 0.11 -9.13 -11.83
CA LYS A 148 1.03 -10.28 -11.75
C LYS A 148 2.04 -10.09 -10.62
N LEU A 149 2.32 -11.16 -9.87
CA LEU A 149 3.38 -11.18 -8.87
C LEU A 149 4.76 -11.18 -9.57
N VAL A 150 5.59 -10.19 -9.27
CA VAL A 150 6.93 -10.04 -9.89
C VAL A 150 8.06 -9.89 -8.87
N ASN A 151 7.73 -9.59 -7.61
CA ASN A 151 8.70 -9.44 -6.55
C ASN A 151 8.19 -10.11 -5.27
N LYS A 152 9.01 -10.94 -4.65
CA LYS A 152 8.74 -11.53 -3.34
C LYS A 152 9.93 -11.25 -2.44
N ARG A 153 9.67 -10.60 -1.29
CA ARG A 153 10.67 -10.31 -0.27
C ARG A 153 10.45 -11.20 0.93
N ASP A 154 11.52 -11.72 1.50
CA ASP A 154 11.49 -12.53 2.72
C ASP A 154 12.03 -11.70 3.89
N PHE A 155 11.23 -11.54 4.92
CA PHE A 155 11.58 -10.81 6.13
C PHE A 155 12.00 -11.74 7.30
N GLY A 156 11.97 -13.06 7.06
CA GLY A 156 12.13 -14.09 8.08
C GLY A 156 10.84 -14.41 8.82
N ASP A 157 10.85 -15.54 9.56
CA ASP A 157 9.71 -16.01 10.37
C ASP A 157 8.41 -16.09 9.57
N ASP A 158 8.45 -16.68 8.35
CA ASP A 158 7.34 -16.85 7.42
C ASP A 158 6.61 -15.54 7.05
N ARG A 159 7.31 -14.41 7.13
CA ARG A 159 6.80 -13.10 6.76
C ARG A 159 7.33 -12.67 5.41
N TYR A 160 6.44 -12.33 4.51
CA TYR A 160 6.76 -11.98 3.13
C TYR A 160 6.12 -10.65 2.73
N GLY A 161 6.79 -9.95 1.82
CA GLY A 161 6.21 -8.84 1.07
C GLY A 161 6.13 -9.22 -0.41
N TYR A 162 5.05 -8.83 -1.05
CA TYR A 162 4.75 -9.18 -2.43
C TYR A 162 4.59 -7.91 -3.26
N GLY A 163 5.40 -7.76 -4.29
CA GLY A 163 5.28 -6.70 -5.28
C GLY A 163 4.62 -7.23 -6.54
N MET A 164 3.54 -6.60 -6.94
CA MET A 164 2.72 -7.00 -8.09
C MET A 164 2.62 -5.87 -9.10
N ILE A 165 2.51 -6.21 -10.38
CA ILE A 165 2.41 -5.25 -11.48
C ILE A 165 1.35 -5.67 -12.50
N CYS A 166 0.61 -4.70 -13.02
CA CYS A 166 -0.19 -4.84 -14.22
C CYS A 166 0.41 -3.91 -15.29
N GLU A 167 0.91 -4.49 -16.35
CA GLU A 167 1.38 -3.73 -17.52
C GLU A 167 0.15 -3.28 -18.36
N ASN A 168 0.26 -2.13 -18.99
CA ASN A 168 -0.76 -1.64 -19.95
C ASN A 168 -0.58 -2.28 -21.32
#